data_1cbd294274795d71011e6b9a99be4e85
#
_entry.id   1cbd294274795d71011e6b9a99be4e85
#
_cell.length_a   1.000
_cell.length_b   1.000
_cell.length_c   1.000
_cell.angle_alpha   90.00
_cell.angle_beta   90.00
_cell.angle_gamma   90.00
#
_symmetry.space_group_name_H-M   'P 1'
#
loop_
_entity.id
_entity.type
_entity.pdbx_description
1 polymer ?
#
loop_
_entity_poly.entity_id
_entity_poly.type
_entity_poly.pdbx_seq_one_letter_code
_entity_poly.pdbx_strand_id
1 'polypeptide(L)'
;MAEKNPIVTIQMAEGDTIQVELYPETAPNTVNNFISLVKKGYYDGLTFHRIIKGFMIQGGCPNGNGMGGPGYNIRGEFGMNGFENNLKHTAGVISMARSQMPDSAGSQFFIMHKDAPHLDGAYAAFGKVTEG
;
A
#
# COMPACT_ATOMS: atom_id res chain seq x y z
N MET A 1 13.45 20.93 -9.24
CA MET A 1 11.98 21.06 -9.21
C MET A 1 11.35 19.75 -8.80
N ALA A 2 10.49 19.82 -7.84
CA ALA A 2 9.80 18.61 -7.41
C ALA A 2 8.73 18.21 -8.43
N GLU A 3 8.74 16.98 -8.87
CA GLU A 3 7.66 16.46 -9.69
C GLU A 3 6.43 16.28 -8.82
N LYS A 4 5.26 16.36 -9.45
CA LYS A 4 4.03 16.07 -8.75
C LYS A 4 4.00 14.60 -8.37
N ASN A 5 3.57 14.31 -7.16
CA ASN A 5 3.40 12.94 -6.73
C ASN A 5 2.29 12.27 -7.55
N PRO A 6 2.47 11.01 -7.93
CA PRO A 6 1.43 10.28 -8.65
C PRO A 6 0.17 10.14 -7.80
N ILE A 7 -0.99 10.19 -8.46
CA ILE A 7 -2.28 9.96 -7.81
C ILE A 7 -2.93 8.75 -8.47
N VAL A 8 -3.32 7.80 -7.65
CA VAL A 8 -4.04 6.60 -8.09
C VAL A 8 -5.48 6.68 -7.62
N THR A 9 -6.40 6.40 -8.54
CA THR A 9 -7.84 6.33 -8.21
C THR A 9 -8.25 4.88 -8.09
N ILE A 10 -8.82 4.52 -6.94
CA ILE A 10 -9.38 3.19 -6.70
C ILE A 10 -10.90 3.32 -6.84
N GLN A 11 -11.44 2.69 -7.89
CA GLN A 11 -12.88 2.69 -8.12
C GLN A 11 -13.50 1.43 -7.54
N MET A 12 -14.44 1.61 -6.63
CA MET A 12 -15.15 0.50 -6.01
C MET A 12 -16.26 0.01 -6.91
N ALA A 13 -16.71 -1.23 -6.71
CA ALA A 13 -17.77 -1.84 -7.52
C ALA A 13 -19.06 -1.03 -7.50
N GLU A 14 -19.31 -0.33 -6.41
CA GLU A 14 -20.53 0.47 -6.23
C GLU A 14 -20.44 1.87 -6.84
N GLY A 15 -19.29 2.21 -7.45
CA GLY A 15 -19.06 3.50 -8.08
C GLY A 15 -18.32 4.53 -7.23
N ASP A 16 -18.17 4.27 -5.94
CA ASP A 16 -17.37 5.16 -5.07
C ASP A 16 -15.91 5.10 -5.45
N THR A 17 -15.21 6.22 -5.28
CA THR A 17 -13.77 6.28 -5.58
C THR A 17 -12.98 6.72 -4.38
N ILE A 18 -11.74 6.18 -4.28
CA ILE A 18 -10.75 6.57 -3.30
C ILE A 18 -9.55 7.10 -4.08
N GLN A 19 -9.10 8.31 -3.78
CA GLN A 19 -7.90 8.86 -4.40
C GLN A 19 -6.74 8.80 -3.42
N VAL A 20 -5.62 8.30 -3.89
CA VAL A 20 -4.41 8.10 -3.09
C VAL A 20 -3.25 8.82 -3.74
N GLU A 21 -2.60 9.67 -2.99
CA GLU A 21 -1.34 10.31 -3.42
C GLU A 21 -0.18 9.44 -2.98
N LEU A 22 0.69 9.09 -3.92
CA LEU A 22 1.86 8.25 -3.65
C LEU A 22 3.10 9.11 -3.46
N TYR A 23 4.02 8.66 -2.61
CA TYR A 23 5.21 9.42 -2.24
C TYR A 23 6.48 8.69 -2.71
N PRO A 24 6.90 8.89 -3.98
CA PRO A 24 8.06 8.17 -4.51
C PRO A 24 9.36 8.50 -3.81
N GLU A 25 9.47 9.69 -3.19
CA GLU A 25 10.66 10.04 -2.42
C GLU A 25 10.75 9.25 -1.12
N THR A 26 9.62 8.84 -0.57
CA THR A 26 9.54 8.10 0.69
C THR A 26 9.84 6.61 0.48
N ALA A 27 9.30 6.04 -0.58
CA ALA A 27 9.44 4.61 -0.86
C ALA A 27 9.48 4.37 -2.38
N PRO A 28 10.62 4.66 -3.05
CA PRO A 28 10.67 4.69 -4.51
C PRO A 28 10.34 3.37 -5.18
N ASN A 29 10.90 2.26 -4.70
CA ASN A 29 10.63 0.96 -5.32
C ASN A 29 9.21 0.49 -5.04
N THR A 30 8.70 0.78 -3.86
CA THR A 30 7.32 0.45 -3.48
C THR A 30 6.33 1.19 -4.38
N VAL A 31 6.54 2.49 -4.58
CA VAL A 31 5.68 3.29 -5.45
C VAL A 31 5.77 2.81 -6.90
N ASN A 32 6.99 2.57 -7.40
CA ASN A 32 7.18 2.10 -8.77
C ASN A 32 6.51 0.75 -8.99
N ASN A 33 6.62 -0.17 -8.03
CA ASN A 33 5.97 -1.47 -8.11
C ASN A 33 4.44 -1.33 -8.14
N PHE A 34 3.90 -0.51 -7.26
CA PHE A 34 2.46 -0.30 -7.17
C PHE A 34 1.92 0.29 -8.49
N ILE A 35 2.58 1.32 -9.02
CA ILE A 35 2.19 1.95 -10.28
C ILE A 35 2.28 0.95 -11.44
N SER A 36 3.35 0.14 -11.48
CA SER A 36 3.51 -0.89 -12.49
C SER A 36 2.34 -1.87 -12.50
N LEU A 37 1.91 -2.31 -11.32
CA LEU A 37 0.78 -3.23 -11.19
C LEU A 37 -0.54 -2.56 -11.58
N VAL A 38 -0.71 -1.30 -11.22
CA VAL A 38 -1.90 -0.52 -11.61
C VAL A 38 -1.99 -0.41 -13.14
N LYS A 39 -0.88 -0.10 -13.80
CA LYS A 39 -0.84 0.05 -15.26
C LYS A 39 -1.10 -1.25 -16.01
N LYS A 40 -0.76 -2.38 -15.39
CA LYS A 40 -1.02 -3.70 -15.98
C LYS A 40 -2.46 -4.17 -15.75
N GLY A 41 -3.27 -3.41 -15.01
CA GLY A 41 -4.61 -3.86 -14.64
C GLY A 41 -4.63 -4.96 -13.59
N TYR A 42 -3.53 -5.17 -12.89
CA TYR A 42 -3.39 -6.26 -11.91
C TYR A 42 -4.43 -6.17 -10.81
N TYR A 43 -4.73 -4.96 -10.34
CA TYR A 43 -5.66 -4.75 -9.23
C TYR A 43 -7.13 -4.75 -9.67
N ASP A 44 -7.40 -4.73 -10.96
CA ASP A 44 -8.78 -4.69 -11.44
C ASP A 44 -9.51 -5.99 -11.07
N GLY A 45 -10.69 -5.84 -10.49
CA GLY A 45 -11.49 -6.99 -10.06
C GLY A 45 -11.08 -7.59 -8.71
N LEU A 46 -10.05 -7.06 -8.07
CA LEU A 46 -9.65 -7.55 -6.75
C LEU A 46 -10.51 -6.94 -5.65
N THR A 47 -10.45 -7.53 -4.46
CA THR A 47 -11.28 -7.14 -3.33
C THR A 47 -10.44 -6.68 -2.15
N PHE A 48 -11.07 -5.94 -1.24
CA PHE A 48 -10.51 -5.74 0.10
C PHE A 48 -10.92 -6.94 0.93
N HIS A 49 -10.06 -7.95 0.93
CA HIS A 49 -10.37 -9.25 1.52
C HIS A 49 -10.27 -9.27 3.05
N ARG A 50 -9.70 -8.23 3.66
CA ARG A 50 -9.54 -8.13 5.09
C ARG A 50 -9.89 -6.72 5.54
N ILE A 51 -10.89 -6.60 6.40
CA ILE A 51 -11.34 -5.32 6.93
C ILE A 51 -11.39 -5.45 8.45
N ILE A 52 -10.58 -4.65 9.15
CA ILE A 52 -10.56 -4.62 10.60
C ILE A 52 -11.02 -3.23 11.03
N LYS A 53 -12.22 -3.14 11.56
CA LYS A 53 -12.81 -1.88 12.00
C LYS A 53 -11.90 -1.23 13.06
N GLY A 54 -11.65 0.07 12.90
CA GLY A 54 -10.80 0.81 13.82
C GLY A 54 -9.31 0.55 13.63
N PHE A 55 -8.92 -0.17 12.57
CA PHE A 55 -7.52 -0.46 12.28
C PHE A 55 -7.19 -0.19 10.81
N MET A 56 -7.59 -1.09 9.91
CA MET A 56 -7.20 -0.94 8.49
C MET A 56 -8.10 -1.76 7.57
N ILE A 57 -8.01 -1.49 6.26
CA ILE A 57 -8.54 -2.36 5.22
C ILE A 57 -7.38 -2.83 4.35
N GLN A 58 -7.37 -4.09 3.95
CA GLN A 58 -6.29 -4.70 3.20
C GLN A 58 -6.83 -5.31 1.90
N GLY A 59 -6.12 -5.08 0.82
CA GLY A 59 -6.49 -5.60 -0.49
C GLY A 59 -5.27 -5.91 -1.35
N GLY A 60 -5.50 -6.16 -2.64
CA GLY A 60 -4.43 -6.42 -3.60
C GLY A 60 -4.00 -7.88 -3.69
N CYS A 61 -4.76 -8.81 -3.10
CA CYS A 61 -4.48 -10.23 -3.23
C CYS A 61 -5.25 -10.82 -4.42
N PRO A 62 -4.58 -11.41 -5.42
CA PRO A 62 -5.29 -11.96 -6.59
C PRO A 62 -6.19 -13.13 -6.24
N ASN A 63 -5.91 -13.85 -5.15
CA ASN A 63 -6.73 -14.97 -4.70
C ASN A 63 -7.82 -14.55 -3.72
N GLY A 64 -7.83 -13.30 -3.26
CA GLY A 64 -8.82 -12.79 -2.33
C GLY A 64 -8.76 -13.38 -0.92
N ASN A 65 -7.66 -14.03 -0.56
CA ASN A 65 -7.53 -14.73 0.73
C ASN A 65 -6.25 -14.37 1.50
N GLY A 66 -5.47 -13.42 1.01
CA GLY A 66 -4.23 -12.99 1.66
C GLY A 66 -3.01 -13.83 1.32
N MET A 67 -3.18 -14.89 0.51
CA MET A 67 -2.09 -15.83 0.18
C MET A 67 -1.47 -15.58 -1.19
N GLY A 68 -2.06 -14.73 -2.02
CA GLY A 68 -1.59 -14.52 -3.38
C GLY A 68 -0.71 -13.29 -3.53
N GLY A 69 -0.01 -13.22 -4.66
CA GLY A 69 0.84 -12.09 -5.01
C GLY A 69 1.22 -12.12 -6.48
N PRO A 70 2.07 -11.18 -6.94
CA PRO A 70 2.39 -11.03 -8.35
C PRO A 70 3.44 -12.02 -8.87
N GLY A 71 3.90 -12.93 -8.05
CA GLY A 71 4.93 -13.89 -8.43
C GLY A 71 6.35 -13.44 -8.11
N TYR A 72 6.51 -12.29 -7.45
CA TYR A 72 7.79 -11.78 -6.99
C TYR A 72 7.59 -10.97 -5.72
N ASN A 73 8.69 -10.67 -5.03
CA ASN A 73 8.68 -9.81 -3.85
C ASN A 73 9.59 -8.61 -4.09
N ILE A 74 9.36 -7.53 -3.34
CA ILE A 74 10.22 -6.36 -3.38
C ILE A 74 10.86 -6.13 -2.02
N ARG A 75 11.97 -5.38 -2.02
CA ARG A 75 12.64 -5.00 -0.78
C ARG A 75 11.72 -4.13 0.07
N GLY A 76 11.69 -4.40 1.36
CA GLY A 76 10.92 -3.61 2.31
C GLY A 76 11.57 -2.26 2.58
N GLU A 77 10.89 -1.20 2.21
CA GLU A 77 11.40 0.17 2.35
C GLU A 77 10.90 0.79 3.65
N PHE A 78 11.44 0.29 4.77
CA PHE A 78 11.08 0.76 6.11
C PHE A 78 12.27 0.67 7.06
N GLY A 79 12.21 1.40 8.17
CA GLY A 79 13.35 1.59 9.07
C GLY A 79 13.97 0.32 9.61
N MET A 80 13.16 -0.65 10.04
CA MET A 80 13.67 -1.91 10.59
C MET A 80 14.42 -2.74 9.57
N ASN A 81 14.27 -2.44 8.28
CA ASN A 81 14.96 -3.12 7.19
C ASN A 81 16.12 -2.27 6.63
N GLY A 82 16.56 -1.27 7.36
CA GLY A 82 17.69 -0.45 6.97
C GLY A 82 17.39 0.63 5.93
N PHE A 83 16.13 0.90 5.66
CA PHE A 83 15.71 1.93 4.71
C PHE A 83 15.01 3.07 5.46
N GLU A 84 15.49 4.29 5.29
CA GLU A 84 14.88 5.45 5.96
C GLU A 84 13.51 5.75 5.36
N ASN A 85 12.46 5.56 6.15
CA ASN A 85 11.09 5.87 5.78
C ASN A 85 10.42 6.51 6.99
N ASN A 86 10.18 7.81 6.90
CA ASN A 86 9.67 8.59 8.02
C ASN A 86 8.16 8.79 7.99
N LEU A 87 7.47 8.19 7.05
CA LEU A 87 6.01 8.31 6.96
C LEU A 87 5.36 7.50 8.07
N LYS A 88 4.57 8.17 8.90
CA LYS A 88 3.87 7.54 10.01
C LYS A 88 2.59 6.88 9.54
N HIS A 89 2.20 5.79 10.20
CA HIS A 89 0.95 5.09 9.90
C HIS A 89 -0.23 5.78 10.59
N THR A 90 -0.59 6.94 10.06
CA THR A 90 -1.76 7.69 10.51
C THR A 90 -2.97 7.36 9.65
N ALA A 91 -4.16 7.80 10.07
CA ALA A 91 -5.38 7.52 9.31
C ALA A 91 -5.23 7.97 7.85
N GLY A 92 -5.61 7.10 6.91
CA GLY A 92 -5.54 7.37 5.48
C GLY A 92 -4.24 6.96 4.80
N VAL A 93 -3.20 6.61 5.55
CA VAL A 93 -1.91 6.19 4.97
C VAL A 93 -2.06 4.81 4.31
N ILE A 94 -1.50 4.66 3.10
CA ILE A 94 -1.41 3.38 2.42
C ILE A 94 -0.01 2.80 2.61
N SER A 95 0.06 1.52 2.94
CA SER A 95 1.31 0.83 3.25
C SER A 95 1.27 -0.58 2.67
N MET A 96 2.45 -1.18 2.43
CA MET A 96 2.50 -2.53 1.87
C MET A 96 2.33 -3.59 2.95
N ALA A 97 1.42 -4.53 2.71
CA ALA A 97 1.31 -5.73 3.52
C ALA A 97 2.45 -6.69 3.16
N ARG A 98 2.90 -7.46 4.12
CA ARG A 98 3.96 -8.44 3.94
C ARG A 98 3.81 -9.57 4.94
N SER A 99 4.55 -10.66 4.72
CA SER A 99 4.69 -11.71 5.72
C SER A 99 5.70 -11.28 6.79
N GLN A 100 6.13 -12.19 7.65
CA GLN A 100 7.14 -11.87 8.66
C GLN A 100 8.50 -11.54 8.05
N MET A 101 8.78 -12.01 6.84
CA MET A 101 10.03 -11.70 6.16
C MET A 101 10.01 -10.26 5.67
N PRO A 102 11.07 -9.45 5.95
CA PRO A 102 11.07 -8.02 5.58
C PRO A 102 10.92 -7.75 4.09
N ASP A 103 11.46 -8.62 3.24
CA ASP A 103 11.45 -8.42 1.79
C ASP A 103 10.39 -9.28 1.11
N SER A 104 9.24 -9.45 1.75
CA SER A 104 8.18 -10.33 1.24
C SER A 104 6.97 -9.60 0.66
N ALA A 105 6.99 -8.28 0.57
CA ALA A 105 5.89 -7.51 -0.02
C ALA A 105 5.82 -7.76 -1.53
N GLY A 106 4.63 -7.79 -2.07
CA GLY A 106 4.41 -7.97 -3.51
C GLY A 106 3.34 -7.05 -4.03
N SER A 107 2.07 -7.42 -3.87
CA SER A 107 0.94 -6.63 -4.36
C SER A 107 -0.04 -6.22 -3.28
N GLN A 108 -0.09 -6.91 -2.16
CA GLN A 108 -1.06 -6.60 -1.12
C GLN A 108 -0.68 -5.32 -0.39
N PHE A 109 -1.69 -4.51 -0.11
CA PHE A 109 -1.52 -3.25 0.59
C PHE A 109 -2.65 -3.08 1.60
N PHE A 110 -2.45 -2.15 2.54
CA PHE A 110 -3.51 -1.79 3.47
C PHE A 110 -3.60 -0.28 3.61
N ILE A 111 -4.79 0.20 3.89
CA ILE A 111 -5.08 1.63 4.12
C ILE A 111 -5.51 1.78 5.57
N MET A 112 -4.86 2.70 6.28
CA MET A 112 -5.13 2.89 7.70
C MET A 112 -6.49 3.56 7.91
N HIS A 113 -7.26 3.01 8.82
CA HIS A 113 -8.51 3.62 9.29
C HIS A 113 -8.24 4.54 10.47
N LYS A 114 -7.30 4.16 11.34
CA LYS A 114 -6.87 4.96 12.50
C LYS A 114 -5.36 4.90 12.61
N ASP A 115 -4.79 5.79 13.42
CA ASP A 115 -3.35 5.82 13.65
C ASP A 115 -2.89 4.51 14.29
N ALA A 116 -1.78 3.98 13.80
CA ALA A 116 -1.19 2.75 14.31
C ALA A 116 0.33 2.91 14.43
N PRO A 117 0.80 3.64 15.44
CA PRO A 117 2.23 3.93 15.58
C PRO A 117 3.11 2.69 15.75
N HIS A 118 2.54 1.57 16.19
CA HIS A 118 3.29 0.32 16.30
C HIS A 118 3.73 -0.25 14.95
N LEU A 119 3.16 0.24 13.84
CA LEU A 119 3.57 -0.17 12.49
C LEU A 119 4.69 0.70 11.91
N ASP A 120 4.95 1.86 12.52
CA ASP A 120 5.96 2.78 12.03
C ASP A 120 7.34 2.12 12.07
N GLY A 121 8.09 2.23 10.96
CA GLY A 121 9.40 1.61 10.86
C GLY A 121 9.38 0.11 10.59
N ALA A 122 8.21 -0.54 10.57
CA ALA A 122 8.08 -1.99 10.36
C ALA A 122 7.40 -2.34 9.04
N TYR A 123 6.78 -1.37 8.39
CA TYR A 123 6.09 -1.55 7.11
C TYR A 123 6.39 -0.38 6.19
N ALA A 124 6.34 -0.63 4.88
CA ALA A 124 6.66 0.37 3.87
C ALA A 124 5.43 1.23 3.54
N ALA A 125 5.23 2.30 4.31
CA ALA A 125 4.22 3.30 4.01
C ALA A 125 4.68 4.10 2.79
N PHE A 126 3.79 4.33 1.83
CA PHE A 126 4.20 4.93 0.57
C PHE A 126 3.21 5.95 -0.01
N GLY A 127 2.16 6.28 0.70
CA GLY A 127 1.21 7.28 0.24
C GLY A 127 0.12 7.55 1.26
N LYS A 128 -0.87 8.35 0.85
CA LYS A 128 -1.98 8.71 1.71
C LYS A 128 -3.24 8.98 0.88
N VAL A 129 -4.38 8.58 1.41
CA VAL A 129 -5.67 8.88 0.81
C VAL A 129 -5.93 10.37 0.88
N THR A 130 -6.31 10.98 -0.26
CA THR A 130 -6.66 12.40 -0.33
C THR A 130 -8.16 12.62 -0.41
N GLU A 131 -8.89 11.65 -0.96
CA GLU A 131 -10.36 11.69 -1.05
C GLU A 131 -10.93 10.27 -0.92
N GLY A 132 -12.13 10.20 -0.37
CA GLY A 132 -12.81 8.92 -0.19
C GLY A 132 -12.50 8.30 1.14
#